data_74593e80e0776982e4191f26c80a0b81
#
_entry.id   74593e80e0776982e4191f26c80a0b81
#
_cell.length_a   1.000
_cell.length_b   1.000
_cell.length_c   1.000
_cell.angle_alpha   90.00
_cell.angle_beta   90.00
_cell.angle_gamma   90.00
#
_symmetry.space_group_name_H-M   'P 1'
#
loop_
_entity.id
_entity.type
_entity.pdbx_description
1 polymer ?
#
loop_
_entity_poly.entity_id
_entity_poly.type
_entity_poly.pdbx_seq_one_letter_code
_entity_poly.pdbx_strand_id
1 'polypeptide(L)'
;MLLVRGHAAGTDLTGTIFERGERPPSFKGAPDEDAPYVWVCDEFYEVESGGTTTTVGGEEIQIAFESPMPRGFDTLEQATEAAKEHLRTQFARVGVPEDEVRIEVVRSEQGEV
;
A
#
# COMPACT_ATOMS: atom_id res chain seq x y z
N MET A 1 1.32 14.59 2.71
CA MET A 1 1.09 13.14 2.71
C MET A 1 2.35 12.39 2.37
N LEU A 2 2.40 11.12 2.72
CA LEU A 2 3.53 10.27 2.40
C LEU A 2 3.10 9.16 1.45
N LEU A 3 3.93 8.90 0.45
CA LEU A 3 3.75 7.74 -0.41
C LEU A 3 4.70 6.65 0.07
N VAL A 4 4.18 5.46 0.26
CA VAL A 4 4.98 4.31 0.67
C VAL A 4 4.89 3.28 -0.44
N ARG A 5 6.01 3.01 -1.07
CA ARG A 5 6.06 2.14 -2.24
C ARG A 5 6.86 0.89 -1.95
N GLY A 6 6.27 -0.26 -2.24
CA GLY A 6 6.98 -1.53 -2.25
C GLY A 6 7.28 -1.95 -3.68
N HIS A 7 8.47 -2.48 -3.91
CA HIS A 7 8.90 -2.91 -5.23
C HIS A 7 9.58 -4.26 -5.14
N ALA A 8 9.10 -5.21 -5.91
CA ALA A 8 9.68 -6.54 -6.01
C ALA A 8 9.10 -7.27 -7.21
N ALA A 9 9.86 -8.21 -7.75
CA ALA A 9 9.40 -9.08 -8.83
C ALA A 9 8.84 -8.31 -10.05
N GLY A 10 9.39 -7.13 -10.33
CA GLY A 10 8.93 -6.30 -11.44
C GLY A 10 7.59 -5.61 -11.21
N THR A 11 7.08 -5.62 -9.99
CA THR A 11 5.78 -5.06 -9.65
C THR A 11 5.94 -4.03 -8.54
N ASP A 12 5.21 -2.93 -8.64
CA ASP A 12 5.15 -1.89 -7.61
C ASP A 12 3.78 -1.88 -6.96
N LEU A 13 3.78 -1.66 -5.66
CA LEU A 13 2.54 -1.43 -4.92
C LEU A 13 2.76 -0.16 -4.09
N THR A 14 1.96 0.86 -4.34
CA THR A 14 2.11 2.14 -3.67
C THR A 14 0.85 2.47 -2.91
N GLY A 15 1.02 2.83 -1.65
CA GLY A 15 -0.06 3.33 -0.83
C GLY A 15 0.26 4.72 -0.32
N THR A 16 -0.69 5.31 0.38
CA THR A 16 -0.59 6.69 0.85
C THR A 16 -0.93 6.78 2.33
N ILE A 17 -0.13 7.54 3.06
CA ILE A 17 -0.47 7.96 4.43
C ILE A 17 -0.95 9.40 4.33
N PHE A 18 -2.22 9.61 4.64
CA PHE A 18 -2.82 10.94 4.65
C PHE A 18 -2.77 11.53 6.05
N GLU A 19 -2.32 12.75 6.14
CA GLU A 19 -2.37 13.50 7.39
C GLU A 19 -3.74 14.17 7.52
N ARG A 20 -4.06 14.65 8.71
CA ARG A 20 -5.33 15.34 8.94
C ARG A 20 -5.41 16.59 8.05
N GLY A 21 -6.52 16.74 7.35
CA GLY A 21 -6.73 17.86 6.43
C GLY A 21 -6.36 17.57 4.99
N GLU A 22 -5.75 16.41 4.71
CA GLU A 22 -5.35 16.05 3.35
C GLU A 22 -6.26 15.01 2.71
N ARG A 23 -7.25 14.55 3.44
CA ARG A 23 -8.03 13.38 3.01
C ARG A 23 -9.03 13.69 1.92
N PRO A 24 -9.19 12.79 0.94
CA PRO A 24 -10.21 12.95 -0.09
C PRO A 24 -11.62 12.93 0.53
N PRO A 25 -12.60 13.58 -0.11
CA PRO A 25 -13.99 13.53 0.36
C PRO A 25 -14.55 12.12 0.49
N SER A 26 -14.00 11.17 -0.26
CA SER A 26 -14.43 9.77 -0.19
C SER A 26 -14.20 9.12 1.17
N PHE A 27 -13.36 9.72 2.02
CA PHE A 27 -13.10 9.21 3.37
C PHE A 27 -14.18 9.63 4.37
N LYS A 28 -15.03 10.54 4.01
CA LYS A 28 -16.08 11.02 4.89
C LYS A 28 -17.02 9.87 5.24
N GLY A 29 -17.19 9.61 6.54
CA GLY A 29 -17.99 8.49 7.02
C GLY A 29 -17.24 7.16 7.03
N ALA A 30 -15.98 7.12 6.58
CA ALA A 30 -15.18 5.91 6.64
C ALA A 30 -14.73 5.62 8.06
N PRO A 31 -14.43 4.35 8.39
CA PRO A 31 -13.81 4.03 9.68
C PRO A 31 -12.52 4.82 9.84
N ASP A 32 -12.25 5.28 11.05
CA ASP A 32 -11.05 6.02 11.39
C ASP A 32 -10.87 7.35 10.67
N GLU A 33 -11.94 7.94 10.13
CA GLU A 33 -11.81 9.22 9.42
C GLU A 33 -11.24 10.34 10.28
N ASP A 34 -11.40 10.26 11.61
CA ASP A 34 -10.88 11.26 12.55
C ASP A 34 -9.46 10.97 13.04
N ALA A 35 -8.87 9.87 12.63
CA ALA A 35 -7.52 9.55 13.08
C ALA A 35 -6.50 10.56 12.54
N PRO A 36 -5.43 10.87 13.29
CA PRO A 36 -4.41 11.81 12.82
C PRO A 36 -3.73 11.38 11.51
N TYR A 37 -3.56 10.09 11.34
CA TYR A 37 -2.93 9.53 10.13
C TYR A 37 -3.75 8.37 9.61
N VAL A 38 -3.93 8.31 8.29
CA VAL A 38 -4.70 7.24 7.67
C VAL A 38 -3.88 6.61 6.55
N TRP A 39 -3.72 5.29 6.62
CA TRP A 39 -3.04 4.51 5.60
C TRP A 39 -4.04 3.89 4.64
N VAL A 40 -3.80 4.07 3.36
CA VAL A 40 -4.62 3.48 2.30
C VAL A 40 -3.71 2.87 1.26
N CYS A 41 -3.93 1.61 0.95
CA CYS A 41 -3.17 0.92 -0.08
C CYS A 41 -3.99 -0.25 -0.61
N ASP A 42 -3.87 -0.51 -1.88
CA ASP A 42 -4.51 -1.68 -2.46
C ASP A 42 -3.89 -2.95 -1.91
N GLU A 43 -4.67 -4.00 -1.88
CA GLU A 43 -4.19 -5.35 -1.60
C GLU A 43 -4.11 -6.10 -2.92
N PHE A 44 -3.19 -7.02 -3.04
CA PHE A 44 -3.16 -7.88 -4.21
C PHE A 44 -3.00 -9.35 -3.81
N TYR A 45 -3.44 -10.23 -4.70
CA TYR A 45 -3.34 -11.66 -4.49
C TYR A 45 -3.27 -12.36 -5.84
N GLU A 46 -2.76 -13.58 -5.83
CA GLU A 46 -2.64 -14.37 -7.04
C GLU A 46 -4.01 -14.85 -7.51
N VAL A 47 -4.24 -14.76 -8.82
CA VAL A 47 -5.46 -15.27 -9.46
C VAL A 47 -5.09 -16.18 -10.62
N GLU A 48 -6.02 -17.02 -11.04
CA GLU A 48 -5.77 -17.94 -12.14
C GLU A 48 -5.77 -17.27 -13.50
N SER A 49 -6.58 -16.23 -13.64
CA SER A 49 -6.69 -15.51 -14.91
C SER A 49 -7.33 -14.13 -14.69
N GLY A 50 -7.14 -13.25 -15.68
CA GLY A 50 -7.78 -11.95 -15.67
C GLY A 50 -7.06 -10.88 -14.87
N GLY A 51 -5.88 -11.18 -14.34
CA GLY A 51 -5.10 -10.23 -13.57
C GLY A 51 -3.95 -9.64 -14.38
N THR A 52 -3.09 -8.90 -13.66
CA THR A 52 -1.86 -8.34 -14.21
C THR A 52 -0.76 -9.40 -14.09
N THR A 53 0.02 -9.58 -15.13
CA THR A 53 1.10 -10.56 -15.13
C THR A 53 2.32 -10.00 -14.40
N THR A 54 2.89 -10.80 -13.51
CA THR A 54 4.17 -10.51 -12.87
C THR A 54 5.00 -11.80 -12.81
N THR A 55 6.29 -11.67 -12.56
CA THR A 55 7.21 -12.81 -12.49
C THR A 55 7.75 -12.97 -11.10
N VAL A 56 7.54 -14.13 -10.49
CA VAL A 56 8.05 -14.46 -9.17
C VAL A 56 8.80 -15.77 -9.24
N GLY A 57 10.07 -15.76 -8.82
CA GLY A 57 10.87 -16.97 -8.82
C GLY A 57 11.06 -17.60 -10.21
N GLY A 58 11.03 -16.79 -11.26
CA GLY A 58 11.14 -17.28 -12.62
C GLY A 58 9.85 -17.76 -13.25
N GLU A 59 8.75 -17.72 -12.51
CA GLU A 59 7.44 -18.13 -13.01
C GLU A 59 6.53 -16.91 -13.20
N GLU A 60 5.77 -16.91 -14.29
CA GLU A 60 4.78 -15.87 -14.52
C GLU A 60 3.50 -16.23 -13.76
N ILE A 61 3.01 -15.27 -12.98
CA ILE A 61 1.74 -15.41 -12.27
C ILE A 61 0.88 -14.19 -12.59
N GLN A 62 -0.40 -14.32 -12.31
CA GLN A 62 -1.32 -13.20 -12.45
C GLN A 62 -1.81 -12.75 -11.09
N ILE A 63 -1.87 -11.44 -10.89
CA ILE A 63 -2.32 -10.84 -9.65
C ILE A 63 -3.50 -9.92 -9.90
N ALA A 64 -4.41 -9.86 -8.95
CA ALA A 64 -5.54 -8.94 -8.96
C ALA A 64 -5.39 -7.97 -7.79
N PHE A 65 -5.93 -6.78 -7.96
CA PHE A 65 -5.90 -5.73 -6.93
C PHE A 65 -7.29 -5.54 -6.35
N GLU A 66 -7.32 -5.27 -5.05
CA GLU A 66 -8.55 -4.97 -4.34
C GLU A 66 -8.33 -3.75 -3.47
N SER A 67 -9.26 -2.81 -3.49
CA SER A 67 -9.16 -1.60 -2.68
C SER A 67 -9.53 -1.91 -1.24
N PRO A 68 -8.63 -1.68 -0.29
CA PRO A 68 -8.90 -1.93 1.11
C PRO A 68 -9.62 -0.75 1.76
N MET A 69 -10.06 -0.95 3.00
CA MET A 69 -10.59 0.13 3.81
C MET A 69 -9.43 0.92 4.41
N PRO A 70 -9.60 2.25 4.56
CA PRO A 70 -8.59 3.06 5.24
C PRO A 70 -8.38 2.61 6.67
N ARG A 71 -7.14 2.69 7.16
CA ARG A 71 -6.78 2.33 8.54
C ARG A 71 -6.17 3.54 9.23
N GLY A 72 -6.68 3.87 10.41
CA GLY A 72 -6.24 5.02 11.19
C GLY A 72 -5.16 4.70 12.21
N PHE A 73 -4.28 5.66 12.44
CA PHE A 73 -3.19 5.55 13.40
C PHE A 73 -3.00 6.87 14.15
N ASP A 74 -2.51 6.79 15.38
CA ASP A 74 -2.31 7.97 16.21
C ASP A 74 -1.03 8.72 15.91
N THR A 75 0.00 8.02 15.44
CA THR A 75 1.30 8.62 15.14
C THR A 75 1.76 8.26 13.75
N LEU A 76 2.60 9.11 13.17
CA LEU A 76 3.18 8.86 11.86
C LEU A 76 4.06 7.61 11.90
N GLU A 77 4.76 7.38 12.98
CA GLU A 77 5.59 6.20 13.15
C GLU A 77 4.76 4.92 13.06
N GLN A 78 3.63 4.88 13.76
CA GLN A 78 2.73 3.73 13.71
C GLN A 78 2.20 3.51 12.30
N ALA A 79 1.79 4.57 11.63
CA ALA A 79 1.27 4.48 10.27
C ALA A 79 2.34 3.97 9.30
N THR A 80 3.57 4.46 9.43
CA THR A 80 4.68 4.06 8.57
C THR A 80 5.05 2.60 8.76
N GLU A 81 5.12 2.14 10.01
CA GLU A 81 5.42 0.74 10.29
C GLU A 81 4.31 -0.19 9.78
N ALA A 82 3.06 0.21 9.96
CA ALA A 82 1.93 -0.55 9.43
C ALA A 82 1.95 -0.60 7.91
N ALA A 83 2.34 0.50 7.26
CA ALA A 83 2.45 0.57 5.81
C ALA A 83 3.51 -0.41 5.29
N LYS A 84 4.68 -0.43 5.92
CA LYS A 84 5.75 -1.34 5.54
C LYS A 84 5.33 -2.80 5.71
N GLU A 85 4.69 -3.11 6.83
CA GLU A 85 4.21 -4.45 7.09
C GLU A 85 3.15 -4.87 6.09
N HIS A 86 2.24 -3.96 5.75
CA HIS A 86 1.23 -4.20 4.74
C HIS A 86 1.86 -4.59 3.40
N LEU A 87 2.86 -3.82 2.94
CA LEU A 87 3.52 -4.09 1.68
C LEU A 87 4.23 -5.45 1.70
N ARG A 88 4.95 -5.76 2.77
CA ARG A 88 5.61 -7.06 2.89
C ARG A 88 4.61 -8.20 2.85
N THR A 89 3.48 -8.03 3.53
CA THR A 89 2.42 -9.05 3.57
C THR A 89 1.82 -9.28 2.20
N GLN A 90 1.58 -8.22 1.43
CA GLN A 90 1.02 -8.35 0.09
C GLN A 90 1.97 -9.13 -0.82
N PHE A 91 3.24 -8.78 -0.81
CA PHE A 91 4.21 -9.50 -1.63
C PHE A 91 4.38 -10.96 -1.17
N ALA A 92 4.30 -11.22 0.13
CA ALA A 92 4.39 -12.58 0.65
C ALA A 92 3.25 -13.47 0.14
N ARG A 93 2.06 -12.88 -0.07
CA ARG A 93 0.91 -13.62 -0.60
C ARG A 93 1.17 -14.20 -1.99
N VAL A 94 2.05 -13.58 -2.74
CA VAL A 94 2.39 -14.04 -4.09
C VAL A 94 3.76 -14.70 -4.15
N GLY A 95 4.33 -15.05 -3.00
CA GLY A 95 5.55 -15.82 -2.94
C GLY A 95 6.85 -15.03 -2.93
N VAL A 96 6.80 -13.71 -2.76
CA VAL A 96 8.01 -12.89 -2.71
C VAL A 96 8.51 -12.82 -1.27
N PRO A 97 9.76 -13.24 -0.98
CA PRO A 97 10.32 -13.15 0.35
C PRO A 97 10.44 -11.70 0.83
N GLU A 98 10.31 -11.51 2.13
CA GLU A 98 10.36 -10.18 2.74
C GLU A 98 11.64 -9.43 2.42
N ASP A 99 12.77 -10.11 2.38
CA ASP A 99 14.07 -9.49 2.11
C ASP A 99 14.26 -9.06 0.65
N GLU A 100 13.38 -9.48 -0.24
CA GLU A 100 13.40 -9.04 -1.63
C GLU A 100 12.52 -7.82 -1.89
N VAL A 101 11.70 -7.44 -0.94
CA VAL A 101 10.81 -6.28 -1.08
C VAL A 101 11.56 -5.00 -0.71
N ARG A 102 11.69 -4.10 -1.68
CA ARG A 102 12.29 -2.79 -1.43
C ARG A 102 11.19 -1.81 -1.08
N ILE A 103 11.36 -1.10 0.02
CA ILE A 103 10.35 -0.14 0.48
C ILE A 103 10.96 1.24 0.49
N GLU A 104 10.23 2.17 -0.12
CA GLU A 104 10.63 3.56 -0.23
C GLU A 104 9.52 4.43 0.34
N VAL A 105 9.88 5.40 1.16
CA VAL A 105 8.92 6.36 1.72
C VAL A 105 9.28 7.73 1.17
N VAL A 106 8.33 8.36 0.49
CA VAL A 106 8.55 9.66 -0.14
C VAL A 106 7.48 10.62 0.34
N ARG A 107 7.89 11.78 0.82
CA ARG A 107 6.92 12.83 1.18
C ARG A 107 6.46 13.53 -0.09
N SER A 108 5.16 13.59 -0.27
CA SER A 108 4.56 14.28 -1.39
C SER A 108 4.03 15.64 -0.92
N GLU A 109 4.34 16.68 -1.64
CA GLU A 109 3.87 18.03 -1.35
C GLU A 109 2.79 18.45 -2.32
N GLN A 110 1.91 17.55 -2.58
CA GLN A 110 0.90 17.69 -3.58
C GLN A 110 0.01 18.93 -3.40
N GLY A 111 -0.16 19.38 -2.19
CA GLY A 111 -0.95 20.59 -1.92
C GLY A 111 -0.33 21.86 -2.48
N GLU A 112 0.90 21.81 -2.92
CA GLU A 112 1.62 22.95 -3.44
C GLU A 112 1.52 23.13 -4.94
N VAL A 113 0.89 22.21 -5.58
CA VAL A 113 0.78 22.22 -7.03
C VAL A 113 -0.30 23.17 -7.51
#